data_7eab51e0c9aa87435c53ca71abbb7cdb
#
_entry.id   7eab51e0c9aa87435c53ca71abbb7cdb
#
_cell.length_a   1.000
_cell.length_b   1.000
_cell.length_c   1.000
_cell.angle_alpha   90.00
_cell.angle_beta   90.00
_cell.angle_gamma   90.00
#
_symmetry.space_group_name_H-M   'P 1'
#
loop_
_entity.id
_entity.type
_entity.pdbx_description
1 polymer ?
#
loop_
_entity_poly.entity_id
_entity_poly.type
_entity_poly.pdbx_seq_one_letter_code
_entity_poly.pdbx_strand_id
1 'polypeptide(L)'
;MPELPDLAAVAAELTRRLGGRRVIAATAPTPILVRATPEDLGALPGVTIDGAERRGKFLLLPLKRAGKIERMLAVNPMLAGRFWITGSAERVRARTGLRLQLAGDEDLRYVDREMLGKLYLLGPDRLNDIPGWSEMGPDADAHDLTLDVFRQRIRRHPGELKPLLRNSKFVAGIGNAYSDEILWTAGLAPFRRRSTLNSDDIDRLYHAMRDVLTHATEQLHVLVPPDIQTQHREILQVHLRGGEPCPRCGRELRQIGGREATTFCRTCQPPM
;
A
#
# COMPACT_ATOMS: atom_id res chain seq x y z
N MET A 1 4.50 -5.21 5.33
CA MET A 1 3.20 -4.73 4.80
C MET A 1 3.48 -3.96 3.53
N PRO A 2 2.76 -4.23 2.43
CA PRO A 2 2.84 -3.37 1.24
C PRO A 2 2.38 -1.96 1.57
N GLU A 3 3.09 -0.97 1.02
CA GLU A 3 2.82 0.44 1.18
C GLU A 3 2.56 1.07 -0.20
N LEU A 4 2.43 2.38 -0.29
CA LEU A 4 2.05 3.10 -1.50
C LEU A 4 2.86 2.66 -2.75
N PRO A 5 4.21 2.68 -2.76
CA PRO A 5 4.96 2.31 -3.95
C PRO A 5 4.77 0.84 -4.36
N ASP A 6 4.74 -0.08 -3.37
CA ASP A 6 4.49 -1.51 -3.64
C ASP A 6 3.14 -1.72 -4.32
N LEU A 7 2.10 -1.07 -3.79
CA LEU A 7 0.72 -1.24 -4.29
C LEU A 7 0.50 -0.52 -5.62
N ALA A 8 1.18 0.59 -5.88
CA ALA A 8 1.12 1.27 -7.17
C ALA A 8 1.67 0.36 -8.30
N ALA A 9 2.82 -0.25 -8.07
CA ALA A 9 3.41 -1.18 -9.03
C ALA A 9 2.55 -2.44 -9.23
N VAL A 10 2.00 -3.01 -8.16
CA VAL A 10 1.07 -4.14 -8.23
C VAL A 10 -0.21 -3.77 -8.99
N ALA A 11 -0.78 -2.58 -8.75
CA ALA A 11 -1.98 -2.11 -9.45
C ALA A 11 -1.73 -1.97 -10.96
N ALA A 12 -0.58 -1.40 -11.36
CA ALA A 12 -0.20 -1.27 -12.76
C ALA A 12 -0.09 -2.64 -13.45
N GLU A 13 0.57 -3.62 -12.81
CA GLU A 13 0.73 -4.97 -13.37
C GLU A 13 -0.61 -5.73 -13.40
N LEU A 14 -1.46 -5.59 -12.37
CA LEU A 14 -2.81 -6.15 -12.40
C LEU A 14 -3.64 -5.55 -13.54
N THR A 15 -3.56 -4.24 -13.76
CA THR A 15 -4.24 -3.56 -14.88
C THR A 15 -3.76 -4.10 -16.22
N ARG A 16 -2.45 -4.22 -16.42
CA ARG A 16 -1.84 -4.74 -17.65
C ARG A 16 -2.28 -6.17 -17.96
N ARG A 17 -2.35 -7.04 -16.93
CA ARG A 17 -2.65 -8.47 -17.11
C ARG A 17 -4.14 -8.79 -17.11
N LEU A 18 -4.93 -8.05 -16.34
CA LEU A 18 -6.32 -8.42 -16.05
C LEU A 18 -7.35 -7.46 -16.64
N GLY A 19 -6.92 -6.31 -17.14
CA GLY A 19 -7.83 -5.34 -17.78
C GLY A 19 -8.61 -5.98 -18.92
N GLY A 20 -9.94 -5.92 -18.86
CA GLY A 20 -10.85 -6.55 -19.82
C GLY A 20 -11.10 -8.04 -19.62
N ARG A 21 -10.44 -8.73 -18.67
CA ARG A 21 -10.62 -10.16 -18.42
C ARG A 21 -11.99 -10.41 -17.76
N ARG A 22 -12.72 -11.40 -18.27
CA ARG A 22 -14.04 -11.78 -17.75
C ARG A 22 -13.92 -12.82 -16.65
N VAL A 23 -14.64 -12.59 -15.55
CA VAL A 23 -14.79 -13.55 -14.44
C VAL A 23 -15.77 -14.64 -14.84
N ILE A 24 -15.35 -15.90 -14.69
CA ILE A 24 -16.18 -17.11 -14.98
C ILE A 24 -16.79 -17.65 -13.70
N ALA A 25 -16.01 -17.65 -12.60
CA ALA A 25 -16.47 -18.08 -11.29
C ALA A 25 -15.74 -17.31 -10.19
N ALA A 26 -16.36 -17.19 -9.03
CA ALA A 26 -15.76 -16.58 -7.84
C ALA A 26 -16.02 -17.46 -6.62
N THR A 27 -14.99 -17.70 -5.83
CA THR A 27 -15.09 -18.47 -4.57
C THR A 27 -14.22 -17.81 -3.49
N ALA A 28 -14.63 -18.02 -2.23
CA ALA A 28 -13.87 -17.60 -1.06
C ALA A 28 -13.47 -18.85 -0.23
N PRO A 29 -12.37 -19.55 -0.58
CA PRO A 29 -11.93 -20.74 0.16
C PRO A 29 -11.66 -20.48 1.64
N THR A 30 -11.28 -19.24 1.99
CA THR A 30 -11.09 -18.78 3.37
C THR A 30 -11.98 -17.56 3.63
N PRO A 31 -13.28 -17.76 3.93
CA PRO A 31 -14.29 -16.68 3.94
C PRO A 31 -14.03 -15.59 4.96
N ILE A 32 -13.32 -15.88 6.06
CA ILE A 32 -13.01 -14.90 7.11
C ILE A 32 -12.26 -13.65 6.60
N LEU A 33 -11.55 -13.76 5.48
CA LEU A 33 -10.85 -12.66 4.84
C LEU A 33 -11.77 -11.78 3.98
N VAL A 34 -12.95 -12.30 3.60
CA VAL A 34 -13.83 -11.66 2.60
C VAL A 34 -15.07 -11.10 3.28
N ARG A 35 -15.35 -9.85 3.04
CA ARG A 35 -16.56 -9.13 3.46
C ARG A 35 -17.51 -9.08 2.28
N ALA A 36 -18.14 -10.22 2.00
CA ALA A 36 -19.13 -10.43 0.96
C ALA A 36 -20.00 -11.61 1.33
N THR A 37 -21.24 -11.63 0.85
CA THR A 37 -22.14 -12.79 0.99
C THR A 37 -21.86 -13.84 -0.11
N PRO A 38 -22.33 -15.08 0.02
CA PRO A 38 -22.30 -16.04 -1.07
C PRO A 38 -23.01 -15.55 -2.33
N GLU A 39 -24.09 -14.80 -2.18
CA GLU A 39 -24.85 -14.18 -3.29
C GLU A 39 -24.02 -13.12 -4.02
N ASP A 40 -23.25 -12.29 -3.28
CA ASP A 40 -22.35 -11.30 -3.90
C ASP A 40 -21.29 -11.99 -4.76
N LEU A 41 -20.69 -13.08 -4.27
CA LEU A 41 -19.74 -13.86 -5.04
C LEU A 41 -20.39 -14.58 -6.23
N GLY A 42 -21.59 -15.13 -6.03
CA GLY A 42 -22.40 -15.76 -7.07
C GLY A 42 -22.83 -14.80 -8.19
N ALA A 43 -22.86 -13.50 -7.93
CA ALA A 43 -23.19 -12.48 -8.92
C ALA A 43 -22.00 -12.07 -9.80
N LEU A 44 -20.76 -12.46 -9.46
CA LEU A 44 -19.56 -12.07 -10.20
C LEU A 44 -19.35 -12.73 -11.57
N PRO A 45 -19.84 -13.97 -11.85
CA PRO A 45 -19.72 -14.53 -13.18
C PRO A 45 -20.29 -13.58 -14.25
N GLY A 46 -19.52 -13.36 -15.32
CA GLY A 46 -19.87 -12.47 -16.42
C GLY A 46 -19.44 -11.01 -16.25
N VAL A 47 -18.94 -10.56 -15.08
CA VAL A 47 -18.30 -9.24 -14.97
C VAL A 47 -16.92 -9.25 -15.59
N THR A 48 -16.44 -8.08 -15.99
CA THR A 48 -15.05 -7.86 -16.46
C THR A 48 -14.28 -7.02 -15.46
N ILE A 49 -13.02 -7.35 -15.24
CA ILE A 49 -12.10 -6.53 -14.43
C ILE A 49 -11.67 -5.33 -15.28
N ASP A 50 -11.88 -4.10 -14.80
CA ASP A 50 -11.52 -2.86 -15.51
C ASP A 50 -10.10 -2.39 -15.24
N GLY A 51 -9.27 -3.21 -14.62
CA GLY A 51 -7.94 -2.90 -14.15
C GLY A 51 -7.88 -2.85 -12.63
N ALA A 52 -6.86 -2.19 -12.12
CA ALA A 52 -6.68 -1.99 -10.70
C ALA A 52 -6.15 -0.57 -10.41
N GLU A 53 -6.63 0.01 -9.33
CA GLU A 53 -6.24 1.31 -8.83
C GLU A 53 -5.77 1.20 -7.39
N ARG A 54 -5.09 2.23 -6.88
CA ARG A 54 -4.68 2.31 -5.49
C ARG A 54 -5.32 3.51 -4.79
N ARG A 55 -5.75 3.29 -3.55
CA ARG A 55 -6.12 4.37 -2.62
C ARG A 55 -5.54 4.07 -1.24
N GLY A 56 -4.64 4.91 -0.74
CA GLY A 56 -3.91 4.62 0.50
C GLY A 56 -3.16 3.30 0.42
N LYS A 57 -3.52 2.36 1.29
CA LYS A 57 -3.00 0.98 1.30
C LYS A 57 -4.04 -0.04 0.83
N PHE A 58 -4.99 0.40 0.03
CA PHE A 58 -5.96 -0.46 -0.63
C PHE A 58 -5.64 -0.57 -2.12
N LEU A 59 -5.86 -1.77 -2.66
CA LEU A 59 -6.04 -2.02 -4.09
C LEU A 59 -7.53 -2.06 -4.39
N LEU A 60 -7.94 -1.40 -5.45
CA LEU A 60 -9.31 -1.31 -5.92
C LEU A 60 -9.38 -1.94 -7.30
N LEU A 61 -10.21 -2.95 -7.47
CA LEU A 61 -10.46 -3.59 -8.76
C LEU A 61 -11.93 -3.31 -9.14
N PRO A 62 -12.17 -2.34 -10.03
CA PRO A 62 -13.51 -2.11 -10.56
C PRO A 62 -13.97 -3.30 -11.42
N LEU A 63 -15.17 -3.80 -11.14
CA LEU A 63 -15.79 -4.92 -11.84
C LEU A 63 -16.98 -4.41 -12.63
N LYS A 64 -16.90 -4.48 -13.97
CA LYS A 64 -17.89 -3.94 -14.90
C LYS A 64 -18.83 -5.02 -15.42
N ARG A 65 -20.10 -4.67 -15.58
CA ARG A 65 -21.09 -5.41 -16.36
C ARG A 65 -21.74 -4.46 -17.36
N ALA A 66 -21.80 -4.86 -18.61
CA ALA A 66 -22.36 -4.01 -19.69
C ALA A 66 -21.77 -2.57 -19.71
N GLY A 67 -20.46 -2.45 -19.49
CA GLY A 67 -19.73 -1.17 -19.53
C GLY A 67 -19.85 -0.31 -18.28
N LYS A 68 -20.67 -0.68 -17.27
CA LYS A 68 -20.83 0.08 -16.02
C LYS A 68 -20.16 -0.66 -14.86
N ILE A 69 -19.52 0.07 -13.96
CA ILE A 69 -18.98 -0.51 -12.70
C ILE A 69 -20.17 -0.95 -11.85
N GLU A 70 -20.29 -2.27 -11.66
CA GLU A 70 -21.36 -2.89 -10.87
C GLU A 70 -20.88 -3.18 -9.44
N ARG A 71 -19.62 -3.58 -9.30
CA ARG A 71 -19.00 -3.88 -8.02
C ARG A 71 -17.58 -3.32 -7.95
N MET A 72 -17.14 -3.06 -6.76
CA MET A 72 -15.75 -2.73 -6.42
C MET A 72 -15.20 -3.80 -5.49
N LEU A 73 -14.12 -4.45 -5.89
CA LEU A 73 -13.32 -5.29 -4.99
C LEU A 73 -12.23 -4.41 -4.38
N ALA A 74 -12.39 -4.04 -3.11
CA ALA A 74 -11.41 -3.26 -2.37
C ALA A 74 -10.61 -4.18 -1.44
N VAL A 75 -9.28 -4.19 -1.57
CA VAL A 75 -8.40 -5.11 -0.86
C VAL A 75 -7.34 -4.37 -0.07
N ASN A 76 -7.35 -4.52 1.25
CA ASN A 76 -6.23 -4.13 2.09
C ASN A 76 -5.40 -5.39 2.38
N PRO A 77 -4.20 -5.54 1.80
CA PRO A 77 -3.39 -6.75 1.96
C PRO A 77 -2.75 -6.89 3.35
N MET A 78 -2.82 -5.87 4.18
CA MET A 78 -2.22 -5.85 5.51
C MET A 78 -0.74 -6.29 5.48
N LEU A 79 -0.32 -7.27 6.29
CA LEU A 79 1.09 -7.66 6.41
C LEU A 79 1.55 -8.59 5.30
N ALA A 80 0.77 -9.62 4.99
CA ALA A 80 1.22 -10.77 4.20
C ALA A 80 0.34 -11.11 3.00
N GLY A 81 -0.79 -10.41 2.82
CA GLY A 81 -1.69 -10.66 1.71
C GLY A 81 -1.05 -10.34 0.36
N ARG A 82 -1.22 -11.22 -0.61
CA ARG A 82 -0.67 -11.08 -1.97
C ARG A 82 -1.65 -11.59 -3.01
N PHE A 83 -1.65 -10.93 -4.16
CA PHE A 83 -2.30 -11.45 -5.35
C PHE A 83 -1.38 -12.42 -6.09
N TRP A 84 -2.00 -13.44 -6.69
CA TRP A 84 -1.36 -14.45 -7.52
C TRP A 84 -2.17 -14.59 -8.80
N ILE A 85 -1.49 -14.57 -9.94
CA ILE A 85 -2.10 -14.94 -11.22
C ILE A 85 -1.47 -16.26 -11.63
N THR A 86 -2.30 -17.28 -11.78
CA THR A 86 -1.84 -18.67 -11.94
C THR A 86 -2.83 -19.47 -12.78
N GLY A 87 -2.42 -20.59 -13.34
CA GLY A 87 -3.33 -21.47 -14.09
C GLY A 87 -4.47 -21.99 -13.23
N SER A 88 -5.68 -22.10 -13.79
CA SER A 88 -6.87 -22.55 -13.07
C SER A 88 -6.76 -24.01 -12.60
N ALA A 89 -5.96 -24.83 -13.29
CA ALA A 89 -5.69 -26.22 -12.92
C ALA A 89 -4.72 -26.36 -11.73
N GLU A 90 -3.99 -25.30 -11.38
CA GLU A 90 -3.08 -25.36 -10.24
C GLU A 90 -3.85 -25.53 -8.93
N ARG A 91 -3.29 -26.35 -8.03
CA ARG A 91 -3.87 -26.59 -6.71
C ARG A 91 -4.09 -25.26 -5.97
N VAL A 92 -5.28 -25.08 -5.41
CA VAL A 92 -5.59 -23.92 -4.56
C VAL A 92 -4.74 -24.00 -3.30
N ARG A 93 -3.96 -22.94 -3.04
CA ARG A 93 -3.09 -22.85 -1.87
C ARG A 93 -3.92 -22.71 -0.59
N ALA A 94 -3.40 -23.24 0.50
CA ALA A 94 -3.96 -22.95 1.82
C ALA A 94 -3.99 -21.44 2.06
N ARG A 95 -5.01 -20.97 2.80
CA ARG A 95 -5.22 -19.55 3.13
C ARG A 95 -5.47 -18.65 1.89
N THR A 96 -5.98 -19.22 0.80
CA THR A 96 -6.55 -18.47 -0.31
C THR A 96 -7.87 -17.84 0.16
N GLY A 97 -7.90 -16.52 0.30
CA GLY A 97 -9.09 -15.77 0.72
C GLY A 97 -10.11 -15.65 -0.40
N LEU A 98 -9.66 -15.33 -1.60
CA LEU A 98 -10.48 -15.13 -2.79
C LEU A 98 -9.84 -15.84 -3.99
N ARG A 99 -10.67 -16.46 -4.81
CA ARG A 99 -10.31 -17.00 -6.11
C ARG A 99 -11.32 -16.47 -7.13
N LEU A 100 -10.85 -15.73 -8.11
CA LEU A 100 -11.60 -15.34 -9.30
C LEU A 100 -11.06 -16.17 -10.47
N GLN A 101 -11.86 -17.06 -11.00
CA GLN A 101 -11.54 -17.81 -12.21
C GLN A 101 -11.85 -16.94 -13.42
N LEU A 102 -10.89 -16.78 -14.32
CA LEU A 102 -10.96 -15.89 -15.46
C LEU A 102 -11.11 -16.68 -16.76
N ALA A 103 -11.67 -16.04 -17.78
CA ALA A 103 -11.67 -16.62 -19.12
C ALA A 103 -10.23 -16.83 -19.59
N GLY A 104 -9.93 -17.99 -20.23
CA GLY A 104 -8.59 -18.37 -20.68
C GLY A 104 -7.77 -19.11 -19.63
N ASP A 105 -8.44 -19.89 -18.77
CA ASP A 105 -7.83 -20.86 -17.86
C ASP A 105 -6.81 -20.27 -16.86
N GLU A 106 -6.99 -19.03 -16.45
CA GLU A 106 -6.23 -18.40 -15.37
C GLU A 106 -7.12 -18.00 -14.19
N ASP A 107 -6.52 -17.98 -13.02
CA ASP A 107 -7.13 -17.47 -11.79
C ASP A 107 -6.41 -16.22 -11.30
N LEU A 108 -7.17 -15.24 -10.81
CA LEU A 108 -6.67 -14.27 -9.85
C LEU A 108 -6.98 -14.79 -8.44
N ARG A 109 -5.93 -15.03 -7.64
CA ARG A 109 -6.05 -15.52 -6.28
C ARG A 109 -5.47 -14.52 -5.29
N TYR A 110 -6.17 -14.30 -4.19
CA TYR A 110 -5.62 -13.58 -3.05
C TYR A 110 -5.26 -14.56 -1.95
N VAL A 111 -3.99 -14.58 -1.55
CA VAL A 111 -3.46 -15.49 -0.52
C VAL A 111 -2.88 -14.68 0.64
N ASP A 112 -3.24 -15.01 1.87
CA ASP A 112 -2.73 -14.30 3.06
C ASP A 112 -2.30 -15.28 4.16
N ARG A 113 -0.99 -15.39 4.37
CA ARG A 113 -0.41 -16.30 5.36
C ARG A 113 -0.73 -15.91 6.80
N GLU A 114 -0.89 -14.63 7.07
CA GLU A 114 -1.18 -14.09 8.40
C GLU A 114 -2.69 -13.97 8.69
N MET A 115 -3.54 -14.15 7.69
CA MET A 115 -5.00 -14.06 7.81
C MET A 115 -5.50 -12.69 8.34
N LEU A 116 -4.76 -11.62 8.03
CA LEU A 116 -5.06 -10.25 8.49
C LEU A 116 -5.66 -9.37 7.38
N GLY A 117 -5.50 -9.76 6.13
CA GLY A 117 -6.02 -9.03 4.97
C GLY A 117 -7.53 -8.89 5.01
N LYS A 118 -8.03 -7.85 4.36
CA LYS A 118 -9.46 -7.54 4.31
C LYS A 118 -9.86 -7.27 2.87
N LEU A 119 -10.78 -8.07 2.38
CA LEU A 119 -11.35 -7.94 1.05
C LEU A 119 -12.82 -7.54 1.19
N TYR A 120 -13.18 -6.44 0.55
CA TYR A 120 -14.55 -5.93 0.54
C TYR A 120 -15.09 -5.99 -0.88
N LEU A 121 -16.23 -6.62 -1.09
CA LEU A 121 -16.95 -6.62 -2.36
C LEU A 121 -18.20 -5.78 -2.18
N LEU A 122 -18.21 -4.58 -2.76
CA LEU A 122 -19.21 -3.55 -2.50
C LEU A 122 -19.74 -2.94 -3.80
N GLY A 123 -20.87 -2.24 -3.73
CA GLY A 123 -21.24 -1.27 -4.76
C GLY A 123 -20.21 -0.12 -4.82
N PRO A 124 -20.01 0.51 -5.99
CA PRO A 124 -19.02 1.58 -6.14
C PRO A 124 -19.31 2.81 -5.26
N ASP A 125 -20.53 3.06 -4.91
CA ASP A 125 -21.03 4.12 -4.02
C ASP A 125 -20.86 3.80 -2.52
N ARG A 126 -20.52 2.55 -2.18
CA ARG A 126 -20.43 2.06 -0.80
C ARG A 126 -19.01 1.95 -0.24
N LEU A 127 -18.02 2.54 -0.88
CA LEU A 127 -16.64 2.51 -0.35
C LEU A 127 -16.50 3.14 1.05
N ASN A 128 -17.39 4.07 1.38
CA ASN A 128 -17.45 4.67 2.73
C ASN A 128 -17.88 3.70 3.84
N ASP A 129 -18.44 2.54 3.50
CA ASP A 129 -18.75 1.47 4.46
C ASP A 129 -17.49 0.75 4.94
N ILE A 130 -16.35 0.92 4.26
CA ILE A 130 -15.06 0.38 4.69
C ILE A 130 -14.57 1.18 5.90
N PRO A 131 -14.31 0.53 7.06
CA PRO A 131 -13.85 1.22 8.25
C PRO A 131 -12.62 2.10 8.01
N GLY A 132 -12.73 3.39 8.34
CA GLY A 132 -11.67 4.38 8.18
C GLY A 132 -11.48 4.91 6.76
N TRP A 133 -12.27 4.49 5.78
CA TRP A 133 -12.15 4.93 4.40
C TRP A 133 -12.40 6.44 4.24
N SER A 134 -13.52 6.94 4.74
CA SER A 134 -13.90 8.36 4.68
C SER A 134 -12.98 9.27 5.50
N GLU A 135 -12.25 8.70 6.47
CA GLU A 135 -11.34 9.45 7.32
C GLU A 135 -9.92 9.58 6.71
N MET A 136 -9.63 8.86 5.64
CA MET A 136 -8.31 8.93 5.00
C MET A 136 -8.05 10.33 4.43
N GLY A 137 -6.89 10.86 4.76
CA GLY A 137 -6.32 12.04 4.12
C GLY A 137 -6.01 11.79 2.64
N PRO A 138 -5.47 12.78 1.92
CA PRO A 138 -5.00 12.59 0.55
C PRO A 138 -3.91 11.53 0.49
N ASP A 139 -3.77 10.86 -0.63
CA ASP A 139 -2.63 10.00 -0.87
C ASP A 139 -1.33 10.80 -0.87
N ALA A 140 -0.26 10.23 -0.33
CA ALA A 140 1.01 10.95 -0.17
C ALA A 140 1.65 11.33 -1.52
N ASP A 141 1.26 10.67 -2.61
CA ASP A 141 1.66 10.96 -4.00
C ASP A 141 0.60 11.76 -4.78
N ALA A 142 -0.55 12.08 -4.18
CA ALA A 142 -1.62 12.79 -4.87
C ALA A 142 -1.15 14.14 -5.44
N HIS A 143 -1.59 14.46 -6.65
CA HIS A 143 -1.20 15.69 -7.33
C HIS A 143 -1.70 16.96 -6.61
N ASP A 144 -2.88 16.88 -6.01
CA ASP A 144 -3.51 17.95 -5.25
C ASP A 144 -2.95 18.14 -3.83
N LEU A 145 -2.11 17.19 -3.34
CA LEU A 145 -1.35 17.37 -2.12
C LEU A 145 -0.14 18.28 -2.39
N THR A 146 -0.39 19.56 -2.60
CA THR A 146 0.66 20.56 -2.77
C THR A 146 1.39 20.85 -1.46
N LEU A 147 2.54 21.53 -1.52
CA LEU A 147 3.30 21.94 -0.33
C LEU A 147 2.44 22.76 0.64
N ASP A 148 1.62 23.68 0.12
CA ASP A 148 0.76 24.50 0.97
C ASP A 148 -0.34 23.70 1.64
N VAL A 149 -0.96 22.75 0.92
CA VAL A 149 -1.91 21.82 1.51
C VAL A 149 -1.23 20.96 2.58
N PHE A 150 -0.02 20.46 2.32
CA PHE A 150 0.75 19.71 3.30
C PHE A 150 1.07 20.52 4.56
N ARG A 151 1.54 21.80 4.39
CA ARG A 151 1.81 22.73 5.50
C ARG A 151 0.56 23.00 6.35
N GLN A 152 -0.60 23.16 5.73
CA GLN A 152 -1.87 23.35 6.45
C GLN A 152 -2.28 22.08 7.22
N ARG A 153 -2.15 20.92 6.59
CA ARG A 153 -2.54 19.64 7.19
C ARG A 153 -1.64 19.28 8.37
N ILE A 154 -0.33 19.39 8.24
CA ILE A 154 0.62 19.01 9.28
C ILE A 154 0.42 19.79 10.59
N ARG A 155 -0.07 21.02 10.52
CA ARG A 155 -0.39 21.84 11.70
C ARG A 155 -1.51 21.25 12.56
N ARG A 156 -2.43 20.49 11.94
CA ARG A 156 -3.60 19.90 12.62
C ARG A 156 -3.31 18.53 13.24
N HIS A 157 -2.14 17.97 12.99
CA HIS A 157 -1.77 16.63 13.44
C HIS A 157 -0.58 16.71 14.41
N PRO A 158 -0.80 16.53 15.72
CA PRO A 158 0.27 16.57 16.73
C PRO A 158 1.05 15.26 16.76
N GLY A 159 2.13 15.23 17.55
CA GLY A 159 2.89 14.03 17.85
C GLY A 159 4.27 13.99 17.23
N GLU A 160 4.88 12.83 17.26
CA GLU A 160 6.19 12.54 16.68
C GLU A 160 6.07 12.30 15.17
N LEU A 161 7.16 12.56 14.44
CA LEU A 161 7.14 12.57 12.97
C LEU A 161 6.86 11.20 12.37
N LYS A 162 7.44 10.12 12.92
CA LYS A 162 7.20 8.79 12.34
C LYS A 162 5.75 8.33 12.52
N PRO A 163 5.15 8.36 13.71
CA PRO A 163 3.71 8.10 13.87
C PRO A 163 2.83 9.03 13.02
N LEU A 164 3.21 10.29 12.88
CA LEU A 164 2.48 11.26 12.06
C LEU A 164 2.44 10.84 10.59
N LEU A 165 3.59 10.51 9.99
CA LEU A 165 3.65 10.03 8.59
C LEU A 165 2.86 8.74 8.37
N ARG A 166 2.80 7.87 9.37
CA ARG A 166 2.03 6.61 9.32
C ARG A 166 0.52 6.78 9.53
N ASN A 167 0.09 7.97 9.95
CA ASN A 167 -1.31 8.26 10.19
C ASN A 167 -2.03 8.52 8.87
N SER A 168 -2.85 7.56 8.44
CA SER A 168 -3.63 7.68 7.20
C SER A 168 -4.61 8.85 7.16
N LYS A 169 -5.01 9.41 8.31
CA LYS A 169 -5.82 10.64 8.36
C LYS A 169 -5.02 11.88 7.98
N PHE A 170 -3.71 11.87 8.18
CA PHE A 170 -2.81 12.93 7.74
C PHE A 170 -2.50 12.80 6.25
N VAL A 171 -1.81 11.71 5.88
CA VAL A 171 -1.51 11.33 4.49
C VAL A 171 -1.66 9.81 4.36
N ALA A 172 -2.29 9.35 3.28
CA ALA A 172 -2.53 7.94 3.08
C ALA A 172 -1.39 7.27 2.28
N GLY A 173 -1.15 5.97 2.57
CA GLY A 173 -0.21 5.14 1.80
C GLY A 173 1.13 4.88 2.48
N ILE A 174 1.61 5.74 3.37
CA ILE A 174 2.89 5.59 4.07
C ILE A 174 2.75 4.61 5.24
N GLY A 175 3.75 3.74 5.42
CA GLY A 175 3.81 2.80 6.54
C GLY A 175 5.14 2.85 7.27
N ASN A 176 5.55 1.71 7.81
CA ASN A 176 6.74 1.63 8.66
C ASN A 176 8.03 1.79 7.85
N ALA A 177 8.09 1.19 6.66
CA ALA A 177 9.28 1.23 5.83
C ALA A 177 9.53 2.63 5.26
N TYR A 178 8.58 3.14 4.50
CA TYR A 178 8.78 4.43 3.85
C TYR A 178 8.80 5.62 4.81
N SER A 179 8.24 5.51 6.03
CA SER A 179 8.44 6.56 7.04
C SER A 179 9.89 6.67 7.50
N ASP A 180 10.65 5.55 7.60
CA ASP A 180 12.08 5.58 7.92
C ASP A 180 12.88 6.22 6.78
N GLU A 181 12.62 5.81 5.53
CA GLU A 181 13.27 6.34 4.33
C GLU A 181 13.06 7.85 4.16
N ILE A 182 11.80 8.29 4.30
CA ILE A 182 11.43 9.71 4.19
C ILE A 182 12.12 10.56 5.25
N LEU A 183 12.10 10.12 6.52
CA LEU A 183 12.71 10.84 7.61
C LEU A 183 14.23 10.88 7.50
N TRP A 184 14.86 9.81 7.03
CA TRP A 184 16.29 9.77 6.77
C TRP A 184 16.66 10.72 5.62
N THR A 185 15.89 10.72 4.53
CA THR A 185 16.09 11.63 3.40
C THR A 185 15.94 13.08 3.81
N ALA A 186 14.91 13.41 4.61
CA ALA A 186 14.67 14.74 5.14
C ALA A 186 15.70 15.21 6.18
N GLY A 187 16.52 14.29 6.74
CA GLY A 187 17.43 14.60 7.83
C GLY A 187 16.72 14.91 9.16
N LEU A 188 15.54 14.35 9.37
CA LEU A 188 14.72 14.60 10.56
C LEU A 188 14.63 13.37 11.45
N ALA A 189 14.89 13.52 12.75
CA ALA A 189 14.80 12.43 13.70
C ALA A 189 13.35 11.89 13.80
N PRO A 190 13.14 10.54 13.82
CA PRO A 190 11.80 9.94 13.82
C PRO A 190 10.96 10.28 15.06
N PHE A 191 11.61 10.54 16.19
CA PHE A 191 10.99 10.90 17.47
C PHE A 191 10.83 12.41 17.67
N ARG A 192 11.29 13.22 16.73
CA ARG A 192 11.15 14.67 16.78
C ARG A 192 9.65 15.03 16.74
N ARG A 193 9.25 15.97 17.61
CA ARG A 193 7.85 16.40 17.69
C ARG A 193 7.54 17.40 16.56
N ARG A 194 6.38 17.28 15.94
CA ARG A 194 5.90 18.19 14.91
C ARG A 194 5.94 19.66 15.37
N SER A 195 5.65 19.94 16.63
CA SER A 195 5.62 21.30 17.21
C SER A 195 6.99 21.99 17.21
N THR A 196 8.09 21.26 17.05
CA THR A 196 9.45 21.81 17.00
C THR A 196 9.95 22.07 15.58
N LEU A 197 9.15 21.76 14.56
CA LEU A 197 9.51 22.01 13.17
C LEU A 197 9.33 23.47 12.81
N ASN A 198 10.33 24.04 12.15
CA ASN A 198 10.22 25.31 11.44
C ASN A 198 9.67 25.09 10.01
N SER A 199 9.51 26.16 9.23
CA SER A 199 9.02 26.09 7.84
C SER A 199 9.90 25.25 6.95
N ASP A 200 11.22 25.42 7.06
CA ASP A 200 12.20 24.72 6.21
C ASP A 200 12.22 23.21 6.50
N ASP A 201 12.04 22.82 7.77
CA ASP A 201 11.89 21.43 8.16
C ASP A 201 10.64 20.77 7.51
N ILE A 202 9.52 21.51 7.49
CA ILE A 202 8.27 21.03 6.88
C ILE A 202 8.45 20.89 5.37
N ASP A 203 9.12 21.83 4.73
CA ASP A 203 9.38 21.82 3.30
C ASP A 203 10.28 20.63 2.92
N ARG A 204 11.39 20.44 3.68
CA ARG A 204 12.26 19.29 3.47
C ARG A 204 11.52 17.97 3.66
N LEU A 205 10.63 17.89 4.66
CA LEU A 205 9.83 16.68 4.89
C LEU A 205 8.89 16.38 3.71
N TYR A 206 8.23 17.42 3.18
CA TYR A 206 7.36 17.31 2.02
C TYR A 206 8.13 16.84 0.78
N HIS A 207 9.23 17.50 0.44
CA HIS A 207 10.03 17.14 -0.73
C HIS A 207 10.62 15.72 -0.59
N ALA A 208 11.19 15.39 0.57
CA ALA A 208 11.68 14.04 0.83
C ALA A 208 10.58 12.97 0.71
N MET A 209 9.37 13.26 1.17
CA MET A 209 8.22 12.36 1.00
C MET A 209 7.92 12.14 -0.49
N ARG A 210 7.84 13.21 -1.28
CA ARG A 210 7.55 13.10 -2.71
C ARG A 210 8.65 12.34 -3.45
N ASP A 211 9.91 12.70 -3.23
CA ASP A 211 11.06 12.13 -3.92
C ASP A 211 11.22 10.64 -3.61
N VAL A 212 11.16 10.25 -2.33
CA VAL A 212 11.29 8.85 -1.90
C VAL A 212 10.18 7.99 -2.49
N LEU A 213 8.93 8.45 -2.44
CA LEU A 213 7.80 7.68 -2.94
C LEU A 213 7.81 7.57 -4.46
N THR A 214 8.14 8.63 -5.18
CA THR A 214 8.25 8.63 -6.64
C THR A 214 9.35 7.68 -7.10
N HIS A 215 10.57 7.85 -6.56
CA HIS A 215 11.71 7.01 -6.93
C HIS A 215 11.48 5.53 -6.63
N ALA A 216 10.93 5.21 -5.44
CA ALA A 216 10.59 3.83 -5.10
C ALA A 216 9.52 3.25 -6.04
N THR A 217 8.51 4.03 -6.42
CA THR A 217 7.46 3.59 -7.34
C THR A 217 8.03 3.29 -8.73
N GLU A 218 8.92 4.15 -9.24
CA GLU A 218 9.60 3.93 -10.52
C GLU A 218 10.43 2.64 -10.52
N GLN A 219 11.22 2.42 -9.47
CA GLN A 219 12.00 1.19 -9.32
C GLN A 219 11.11 -0.06 -9.26
N LEU A 220 10.03 0.00 -8.49
CA LEU A 220 9.11 -1.13 -8.32
C LEU A 220 8.29 -1.44 -9.57
N HIS A 221 8.01 -0.46 -10.42
CA HIS A 221 7.38 -0.71 -11.72
C HIS A 221 8.25 -1.59 -12.63
N VAL A 222 9.56 -1.60 -12.44
CA VAL A 222 10.50 -2.47 -13.17
C VAL A 222 10.67 -3.82 -12.47
N LEU A 223 10.74 -3.83 -11.14
CA LEU A 223 11.06 -5.02 -10.36
C LEU A 223 9.86 -5.96 -10.13
N VAL A 224 8.66 -5.40 -9.96
CA VAL A 224 7.46 -6.18 -9.63
C VAL A 224 7.02 -7.10 -10.78
N PRO A 225 6.99 -6.67 -12.06
CA PRO A 225 6.69 -7.60 -13.15
C PRO A 225 7.81 -8.64 -13.38
N PRO A 226 7.47 -9.90 -13.62
CA PRO A 226 6.14 -10.50 -13.69
C PRO A 226 5.61 -11.01 -12.33
N ASP A 227 6.38 -10.91 -11.26
CA ASP A 227 6.09 -11.49 -9.95
C ASP A 227 5.48 -10.46 -8.99
N ILE A 228 4.14 -10.39 -8.96
CA ILE A 228 3.39 -9.49 -8.08
C ILE A 228 3.32 -9.97 -6.61
N GLN A 229 3.85 -11.13 -6.29
CA GLN A 229 3.83 -11.68 -4.93
C GLN A 229 5.04 -11.24 -4.11
N THR A 230 6.16 -10.96 -4.77
CA THR A 230 7.40 -10.58 -4.11
C THR A 230 7.35 -9.14 -3.64
N GLN A 231 7.87 -8.90 -2.45
CA GLN A 231 8.02 -7.58 -1.89
C GLN A 231 9.51 -7.21 -1.92
N HIS A 232 9.86 -6.29 -2.79
CA HIS A 232 11.22 -5.84 -3.02
C HIS A 232 11.66 -4.87 -1.92
N ARG A 233 12.42 -5.34 -0.94
CA ARG A 233 12.96 -4.53 0.17
C ARG A 233 14.41 -4.12 -0.03
N GLU A 234 15.08 -4.69 -1.01
CA GLU A 234 16.45 -4.37 -1.42
C GLU A 234 16.62 -2.92 -1.89
N ILE A 235 15.54 -2.27 -2.35
CA ILE A 235 15.56 -0.86 -2.77
C ILE A 235 15.64 0.12 -1.59
N LEU A 236 15.32 -0.34 -0.37
CA LEU A 236 15.30 0.53 0.81
C LEU A 236 16.72 0.81 1.30
N GLN A 237 16.97 2.05 1.70
CA GLN A 237 18.30 2.53 2.08
C GLN A 237 18.61 2.32 3.56
N VAL A 238 17.62 2.46 4.44
CA VAL A 238 17.84 2.43 5.89
C VAL A 238 16.89 1.49 6.63
N HIS A 239 15.68 1.28 6.15
CA HIS A 239 14.67 0.51 6.88
C HIS A 239 15.14 -0.93 7.14
N LEU A 240 15.11 -1.36 8.41
CA LEU A 240 15.57 -2.67 8.90
C LEU A 240 17.07 -2.96 8.69
N ARG A 241 17.89 -1.95 8.43
CA ARG A 241 19.35 -2.06 8.27
C ARG A 241 20.11 -1.60 9.54
N GLY A 242 19.52 -1.82 10.72
CA GLY A 242 20.19 -1.53 11.98
C GLY A 242 21.52 -2.26 12.10
N GLY A 243 22.58 -1.55 12.51
CA GLY A 243 23.94 -2.10 12.57
C GLY A 243 24.75 -1.92 11.29
N GLU A 244 24.10 -1.69 10.14
CA GLU A 244 24.81 -1.41 8.87
C GLU A 244 25.31 0.05 8.81
N PRO A 245 26.31 0.34 7.96
CA PRO A 245 26.76 1.71 7.73
C PRO A 245 25.69 2.55 7.04
N CYS A 246 25.47 3.77 7.53
CA CYS A 246 24.57 4.73 6.92
C CYS A 246 25.07 5.09 5.50
N PRO A 247 24.22 5.00 4.45
CA PRO A 247 24.64 5.30 3.07
C PRO A 247 25.15 6.74 2.88
N ARG A 248 24.75 7.68 3.75
CA ARG A 248 25.13 9.10 3.64
C ARG A 248 26.43 9.45 4.36
N CYS A 249 26.65 8.92 5.56
CA CYS A 249 27.79 9.35 6.41
C CYS A 249 28.68 8.20 6.90
N GLY A 250 28.40 6.95 6.56
CA GLY A 250 29.16 5.77 6.95
C GLY A 250 29.01 5.34 8.43
N ARG A 251 28.36 6.16 9.28
CA ARG A 251 28.15 5.76 10.68
C ARG A 251 27.05 4.73 10.80
N GLU A 252 27.15 3.89 11.83
CA GLU A 252 26.21 2.81 12.11
C GLU A 252 24.75 3.32 12.26
N LEU A 253 23.84 2.71 11.53
CA LEU A 253 22.39 2.93 11.66
C LEU A 253 21.88 2.33 12.97
N ARG A 254 21.05 3.09 13.68
CA ARG A 254 20.39 2.63 14.90
C ARG A 254 19.02 2.06 14.58
N GLN A 255 18.68 0.98 15.26
CA GLN A 255 17.35 0.37 15.19
C GLN A 255 16.77 0.24 16.59
N ILE A 256 15.52 0.66 16.77
CA ILE A 256 14.79 0.60 18.04
C ILE A 256 13.45 -0.09 17.80
N GLY A 257 13.07 -0.96 18.71
CA GLY A 257 11.84 -1.74 18.65
C GLY A 257 12.03 -3.10 17.96
N GLY A 258 10.96 -3.91 17.97
CA GLY A 258 10.94 -5.27 17.41
C GLY A 258 10.31 -5.30 16.02
N ARG A 259 9.12 -5.91 15.91
CA ARG A 259 8.41 -6.14 14.63
C ARG A 259 8.10 -4.84 13.85
N GLU A 260 7.90 -3.73 14.54
CA GLU A 260 7.69 -2.39 13.97
C GLU A 260 8.89 -1.47 14.23
N ALA A 261 10.08 -1.99 14.01
CA ALA A 261 11.32 -1.27 14.26
C ALA A 261 11.36 0.10 13.56
N THR A 262 12.02 1.03 14.21
CA THR A 262 12.39 2.34 13.66
C THR A 262 13.89 2.34 13.40
N THR A 263 14.30 2.57 12.16
CA THR A 263 15.71 2.65 11.78
C THR A 263 16.09 4.08 11.40
N PHE A 264 17.19 4.58 11.92
CA PHE A 264 17.64 5.97 11.72
C PHE A 264 19.14 6.13 11.93
N CYS A 265 19.69 7.21 11.40
CA CYS A 265 21.09 7.60 11.61
C CYS A 265 21.16 8.79 12.59
N ARG A 266 21.77 8.61 13.76
CA ARG A 266 21.90 9.70 14.75
C ARG A 266 22.69 10.92 14.25
N THR A 267 23.61 10.72 13.29
CA THR A 267 24.40 11.80 12.71
C THR A 267 23.63 12.60 11.66
N CYS A 268 22.96 11.88 10.74
CA CYS A 268 22.18 12.52 9.67
C CYS A 268 20.82 13.03 10.13
N GLN A 269 20.30 12.50 11.23
CA GLN A 269 19.01 12.83 11.85
C GLN A 269 19.23 13.19 13.33
N PRO A 270 19.91 14.31 13.62
CA PRO A 270 20.24 14.68 15.01
C PRO A 270 18.95 14.91 15.81
N PRO A 271 18.93 14.48 17.10
CA PRO A 271 17.93 14.99 18.03
C PRO A 271 18.13 16.50 18.18
N MET A 272 17.05 17.24 18.25
CA MET A 272 17.12 18.67 18.64
C MET A 272 17.20 18.79 20.14
#